data_0c19834ee3d692c8c48fffff6f798947
#
_entry.id   0c19834ee3d692c8c48fffff6f798947
#
_cell.length_a   1.000
_cell.length_b   1.000
_cell.length_c   1.000
_cell.angle_alpha   90.00
_cell.angle_beta   90.00
_cell.angle_gamma   90.00
#
_symmetry.space_group_name_H-M   'P 1'
#
loop_
_entity.id
_entity.type
_entity.pdbx_description
1 polymer ?
#
loop_
_entity_poly.entity_id
_entity_poly.type
_entity_poly.pdbx_seq_one_letter_code
_entity_poly.pdbx_strand_id
1 'polypeptide(L)'
;MLDRDALLSGTRPEIDQGRILMTGSDGFDGYEIVEYKGMVWGISVRAKDMGQDCAMGCKQMTGGELDSYTALGDESRQRAIDRMLEMAARQGCNGVINVDFELQMTGAGGGSNVVVHGTAVVIKPIQNYVPTGAMGNIVAEIADRMNRS
;
A
#
# COMPACT_ATOMS: atom_id res chain seq x y z
N MET A 1 35.56 2.76 2.69
CA MET A 1 34.99 3.79 3.56
C MET A 1 33.50 3.79 3.32
N LEU A 2 32.76 3.14 4.18
CA LEU A 2 31.30 3.09 4.08
C LEU A 2 30.74 4.48 4.40
N ASP A 3 30.03 5.04 3.42
CA ASP A 3 29.38 6.34 3.56
C ASP A 3 28.36 6.28 4.70
N ARG A 4 28.59 6.99 5.76
CA ARG A 4 27.72 7.05 6.93
C ARG A 4 26.31 7.52 6.58
N ASP A 5 26.20 8.38 5.58
CA ASP A 5 24.94 8.93 5.13
C ASP A 5 24.12 7.90 4.36
N ALA A 6 24.75 6.96 3.65
CA ALA A 6 24.06 5.86 2.98
C ALA A 6 23.50 4.80 3.96
N LEU A 7 24.11 4.62 5.14
CA LEU A 7 23.62 3.70 6.17
C LEU A 7 22.46 4.29 6.99
N LEU A 8 22.37 5.62 7.05
CA LEU A 8 21.29 6.35 7.73
C LEU A 8 20.12 6.67 6.81
N SER A 9 20.32 6.49 5.49
CA SER A 9 19.25 6.59 4.49
C SER A 9 18.44 5.30 4.39
N GLY A 10 18.15 4.64 5.51
CA GLY A 10 16.99 3.76 5.57
C GLY A 10 15.82 4.60 5.07
N THR A 11 15.39 4.30 3.85
CA THR A 11 14.44 5.08 3.07
C THR A 11 13.16 5.30 3.87
N ARG A 12 13.18 6.38 4.64
CA ARG A 12 11.96 6.95 5.16
C ARG A 12 11.12 7.31 3.92
N PRO A 13 9.91 6.77 3.74
CA PRO A 13 9.09 7.22 2.63
C PRO A 13 8.89 8.71 2.81
N GLU A 14 9.49 9.48 1.92
CA GLU A 14 9.42 10.94 1.96
C GLU A 14 7.96 11.34 1.78
N ILE A 15 7.41 12.09 2.73
CA ILE A 15 6.11 12.72 2.56
C ILE A 15 6.30 13.82 1.53
N ASP A 16 6.15 13.45 0.26
CA ASP A 16 6.05 14.42 -0.82
C ASP A 16 4.78 15.25 -0.60
N GLN A 17 4.92 16.55 -0.69
CA GLN A 17 3.82 17.50 -0.42
C GLN A 17 2.63 17.18 -1.35
N GLY A 18 1.60 16.54 -0.79
CA GLY A 18 0.38 16.16 -1.48
C GLY A 18 0.19 14.66 -1.72
N ARG A 19 1.18 13.81 -1.43
CA ARG A 19 1.06 12.36 -1.53
C ARG A 19 0.64 11.76 -0.19
N ILE A 20 -0.45 11.01 -0.19
CA ILE A 20 -0.89 10.24 0.97
C ILE A 20 -0.16 8.90 0.97
N LEU A 21 0.54 8.58 2.07
CA LEU A 21 1.15 7.28 2.26
C LEU A 21 0.08 6.25 2.64
N MET A 22 0.20 5.02 2.17
CA MET A 22 -0.68 3.93 2.60
C MET A 22 0.11 2.67 2.92
N THR A 23 -0.37 1.90 3.90
CA THR A 23 0.22 0.63 4.33
C THR A 23 -0.84 -0.33 4.85
N GLY A 24 -0.61 -1.63 4.68
CA GLY A 24 -1.41 -2.68 5.32
C GLY A 24 -1.06 -2.90 6.80
N SER A 25 0.01 -2.26 7.30
CA SER A 25 0.42 -2.31 8.71
C SER A 25 -0.34 -1.26 9.54
N ASP A 26 -0.19 -1.33 10.85
CA ASP A 26 -0.77 -0.41 11.83
C ASP A 26 -0.03 0.91 11.98
N GLY A 27 1.03 1.15 11.20
CA GLY A 27 1.82 2.37 11.22
C GLY A 27 2.88 2.42 10.14
N PHE A 28 3.62 3.52 10.11
CA PHE A 28 4.75 3.74 9.21
C PHE A 28 6.04 3.84 10.00
N ASP A 29 7.05 3.12 9.56
CA ASP A 29 8.37 3.16 10.19
C ASP A 29 8.98 4.57 10.09
N GLY A 30 9.42 5.11 11.21
CA GLY A 30 9.95 6.49 11.30
C GLY A 30 8.92 7.60 11.39
N TYR A 31 7.65 7.26 11.52
CA TYR A 31 6.54 8.22 11.70
C TYR A 31 5.72 7.90 12.95
N GLU A 32 5.22 8.93 13.59
CA GLU A 32 4.23 8.82 14.67
C GLU A 32 2.86 9.27 14.18
N ILE A 33 1.82 8.59 14.65
CA ILE A 33 0.44 8.98 14.39
C ILE A 33 0.05 10.05 15.42
N VAL A 34 -0.30 11.24 14.93
CA VAL A 34 -0.70 12.35 15.80
C VAL A 34 -2.21 12.55 15.86
N GLU A 35 -2.94 12.06 14.87
CA GLU A 35 -4.40 12.16 14.82
C GLU A 35 -5.00 11.03 13.99
N TYR A 36 -6.10 10.46 14.47
CA TYR A 36 -6.94 9.53 13.72
C TYR A 36 -8.15 10.28 13.15
N LYS A 37 -8.35 10.18 11.83
CA LYS A 37 -9.47 10.82 11.13
C LYS A 37 -10.68 9.88 10.95
N GLY A 38 -10.46 8.57 11.02
CA GLY A 38 -11.50 7.56 10.89
C GLY A 38 -11.36 6.67 9.67
N MET A 39 -12.36 5.86 9.42
CA MET A 39 -12.33 4.92 8.30
C MET A 39 -12.48 5.63 6.96
N VAL A 40 -11.73 5.14 5.98
CA VAL A 40 -11.84 5.50 4.57
C VAL A 40 -11.95 4.23 3.73
N TRP A 41 -12.65 4.31 2.61
CA TRP A 41 -12.84 3.19 1.71
C TRP A 41 -12.99 3.65 0.26
N GLY A 42 -12.75 2.71 -0.64
CA GLY A 42 -13.01 2.88 -2.06
C GLY A 42 -13.63 1.61 -2.62
N ILE A 43 -14.55 1.76 -3.55
CA ILE A 43 -15.24 0.64 -4.18
C ILE A 43 -15.09 0.78 -5.69
N SER A 44 -14.66 -0.30 -6.34
CA SER A 44 -14.67 -0.44 -7.78
C SER A 44 -15.62 -1.57 -8.16
N VAL A 45 -16.68 -1.23 -8.90
CA VAL A 45 -17.66 -2.18 -9.40
C VAL A 45 -17.42 -2.35 -10.90
N ARG A 46 -17.26 -3.59 -11.34
CA ARG A 46 -17.26 -3.93 -12.77
C ARG A 46 -18.44 -4.81 -13.11
N ALA A 47 -19.26 -4.31 -14.02
CA ALA A 47 -20.19 -5.16 -14.73
C ALA A 47 -19.43 -5.92 -15.84
N LYS A 48 -19.70 -7.18 -15.99
CA LYS A 48 -19.15 -8.01 -17.05
C LYS A 48 -19.68 -7.52 -18.40
N ASP A 49 -18.80 -7.07 -19.27
CA ASP A 49 -19.16 -6.65 -20.61
C ASP A 49 -19.31 -7.89 -21.49
N MET A 50 -20.50 -8.09 -22.07
CA MET A 50 -20.82 -9.28 -22.89
C MET A 50 -19.86 -9.50 -24.05
N GLY A 51 -19.24 -8.43 -24.61
CA GLY A 51 -18.24 -8.52 -25.65
C GLY A 51 -16.89 -9.10 -25.18
N GLN A 52 -16.51 -8.84 -23.94
CA GLN A 52 -15.31 -9.41 -23.33
C GLN A 52 -15.48 -10.89 -22.97
N ASP A 53 -16.69 -11.30 -22.61
CA ASP A 53 -17.02 -12.69 -22.32
C ASP A 53 -16.86 -13.61 -23.53
N CYS A 54 -17.26 -13.16 -24.72
CA CYS A 54 -17.04 -13.90 -25.94
C CYS A 54 -15.54 -14.05 -26.27
N ALA A 55 -14.75 -13.00 -26.12
CA ALA A 55 -13.30 -13.05 -26.36
C ALA A 55 -12.58 -13.93 -25.34
N MET A 56 -13.01 -13.93 -24.08
CA MET A 56 -12.45 -14.78 -23.02
C MET A 56 -12.87 -16.24 -23.14
N GLY A 57 -14.12 -16.51 -23.52
CA GLY A 57 -14.58 -17.85 -23.83
C GLY A 57 -13.75 -18.52 -24.95
N CYS A 58 -13.41 -17.77 -25.99
CA CYS A 58 -12.53 -18.23 -27.06
C CYS A 58 -11.09 -18.50 -26.58
N LYS A 59 -10.54 -17.66 -25.68
CA LYS A 59 -9.22 -17.87 -25.08
C LYS A 59 -9.14 -19.09 -24.17
N GLN A 60 -10.18 -19.35 -23.39
CA GLN A 60 -10.26 -20.57 -22.56
C GLN A 60 -10.29 -21.85 -23.42
N MET A 61 -10.89 -21.81 -24.60
CA MET A 61 -10.91 -22.94 -25.53
C MET A 61 -9.54 -23.19 -26.18
N THR A 62 -8.68 -22.17 -26.28
CA THR A 62 -7.34 -22.27 -26.91
C THR A 62 -6.21 -22.48 -25.90
N GLY A 63 -6.48 -22.56 -24.59
CA GLY A 63 -5.49 -22.80 -23.54
C GLY A 63 -4.50 -21.66 -23.30
N GLY A 64 -4.83 -20.43 -23.71
CA GLY A 64 -4.03 -19.23 -23.44
C GLY A 64 -4.13 -18.77 -21.99
N GLU A 65 -3.06 -18.17 -21.45
CA GLU A 65 -3.05 -17.54 -20.13
C GLU A 65 -4.11 -16.45 -20.00
N LEU A 66 -4.68 -16.32 -18.79
CA LEU A 66 -5.72 -15.36 -18.46
C LEU A 66 -5.16 -13.97 -18.12
N ASP A 67 -4.15 -13.49 -18.85
CA ASP A 67 -3.47 -12.20 -18.64
C ASP A 67 -4.45 -11.02 -18.60
N SER A 68 -5.52 -11.09 -19.40
CA SER A 68 -6.54 -10.05 -19.41
C SER A 68 -7.37 -9.98 -18.12
N TYR A 69 -7.55 -11.09 -17.40
CA TYR A 69 -8.22 -11.09 -16.08
C TYR A 69 -7.35 -10.46 -15.00
N THR A 70 -6.06 -10.75 -15.04
CA THR A 70 -5.08 -10.13 -14.11
C THR A 70 -5.03 -8.62 -14.31
N ALA A 71 -4.91 -8.14 -15.55
CA ALA A 71 -4.93 -6.71 -15.88
C ALA A 71 -6.21 -6.01 -15.45
N LEU A 72 -7.37 -6.65 -15.63
CA LEU A 72 -8.67 -6.13 -15.19
C LEU A 72 -8.78 -6.07 -13.66
N GLY A 73 -8.21 -7.06 -12.97
CA GLY A 73 -8.15 -7.09 -11.51
C GLY A 73 -7.30 -5.94 -10.96
N ASP A 74 -6.16 -5.69 -11.56
CA ASP A 74 -5.24 -4.61 -11.18
C ASP A 74 -5.85 -3.23 -11.41
N GLU A 75 -6.51 -3.02 -12.54
CA GLU A 75 -7.22 -1.77 -12.82
C GLU A 75 -8.35 -1.49 -11.83
N SER A 76 -9.10 -2.53 -11.45
CA SER A 76 -10.19 -2.39 -10.47
C SER A 76 -9.65 -2.08 -9.08
N ARG A 77 -8.54 -2.69 -8.68
CA ARG A 77 -7.83 -2.37 -7.43
C ARG A 77 -7.34 -0.93 -7.42
N GLN A 78 -6.69 -0.50 -8.50
CA GLN A 78 -6.19 0.87 -8.59
C GLN A 78 -7.31 1.90 -8.48
N ARG A 79 -8.44 1.70 -9.15
CA ARG A 79 -9.62 2.58 -9.04
C ARG A 79 -10.20 2.62 -7.62
N ALA A 80 -10.23 1.48 -6.93
CA ALA A 80 -10.68 1.44 -5.54
C ALA A 80 -9.72 2.21 -4.63
N ILE A 81 -8.40 2.04 -4.81
CA ILE A 81 -7.36 2.79 -4.09
C ILE A 81 -7.53 4.29 -4.33
N ASP A 82 -7.65 4.72 -5.57
CA ASP A 82 -7.77 6.14 -5.92
C ASP A 82 -8.97 6.79 -5.22
N ARG A 83 -10.12 6.11 -5.18
CA ARG A 83 -11.32 6.58 -4.47
C ARG A 83 -11.13 6.65 -2.96
N MET A 84 -10.45 5.67 -2.37
CA MET A 84 -10.11 5.70 -0.94
C MET A 84 -9.17 6.87 -0.64
N LEU A 85 -8.13 7.09 -1.45
CA LEU A 85 -7.19 8.19 -1.27
C LEU A 85 -7.85 9.57 -1.47
N GLU A 86 -8.79 9.70 -2.41
CA GLU A 86 -9.60 10.91 -2.54
C GLU A 86 -10.43 11.20 -1.28
N MET A 87 -11.04 10.16 -0.71
CA MET A 87 -11.78 10.28 0.56
C MET A 87 -10.85 10.70 1.69
N ALA A 88 -9.67 10.10 1.78
CA ALA A 88 -8.64 10.44 2.76
C ALA A 88 -8.15 11.89 2.60
N ALA A 89 -7.91 12.34 1.37
CA ALA A 89 -7.50 13.71 1.08
C ALA A 89 -8.54 14.74 1.54
N ARG A 90 -9.83 14.46 1.34
CA ARG A 90 -10.92 15.33 1.81
C ARG A 90 -10.97 15.46 3.34
N GLN A 91 -10.49 14.46 4.06
CA GLN A 91 -10.40 14.50 5.53
C GLN A 91 -9.12 15.19 6.04
N GLY A 92 -8.24 15.63 5.14
CA GLY A 92 -7.00 16.32 5.49
C GLY A 92 -5.94 15.44 6.14
N CYS A 93 -5.93 14.14 5.82
CA CYS A 93 -4.91 13.21 6.32
C CYS A 93 -3.76 13.06 5.30
N ASN A 94 -2.62 12.58 5.77
CA ASN A 94 -1.43 12.31 4.97
C ASN A 94 -0.99 10.83 5.04
N GLY A 95 -1.75 9.99 5.72
CA GLY A 95 -1.52 8.56 5.80
C GLY A 95 -2.80 7.74 5.90
N VAL A 96 -2.78 6.51 5.39
CA VAL A 96 -3.82 5.50 5.56
C VAL A 96 -3.15 4.22 6.03
N ILE A 97 -3.55 3.71 7.17
CA ILE A 97 -3.02 2.50 7.80
C ILE A 97 -4.06 1.37 7.78
N ASN A 98 -3.62 0.15 8.07
CA ASN A 98 -4.47 -1.04 8.07
C ASN A 98 -5.29 -1.17 6.77
N VAL A 99 -4.65 -0.92 5.64
CA VAL A 99 -5.29 -1.06 4.33
C VAL A 99 -5.50 -2.53 4.02
N ASP A 100 -6.74 -2.88 3.77
CA ASP A 100 -7.13 -4.25 3.37
C ASP A 100 -8.05 -4.22 2.15
N PHE A 101 -8.09 -5.34 1.43
CA PHE A 101 -8.84 -5.50 0.18
C PHE A 101 -9.82 -6.67 0.30
N GLU A 102 -11.05 -6.41 -0.06
CA GLU A 102 -12.06 -7.44 -0.23
C GLU A 102 -12.44 -7.58 -1.70
N LEU A 103 -12.38 -8.80 -2.20
CA LEU A 103 -12.89 -9.14 -3.53
C LEU A 103 -14.21 -9.88 -3.38
N GLN A 104 -15.29 -9.28 -3.83
CA GLN A 104 -16.60 -9.91 -3.86
C GLN A 104 -16.99 -10.25 -5.30
N MET A 105 -17.22 -11.53 -5.55
CA MET A 105 -17.76 -11.99 -6.81
C MET A 105 -19.30 -11.94 -6.75
N THR A 106 -19.92 -11.16 -7.63
CA THR A 106 -21.37 -11.03 -7.65
C THR A 106 -21.96 -12.07 -8.61
N GLY A 107 -22.55 -13.14 -8.04
CA GLY A 107 -23.51 -14.04 -8.65
C GLY A 107 -23.26 -14.56 -10.08
N ALA A 108 -24.26 -15.21 -10.66
CA ALA A 108 -24.22 -15.85 -11.99
C ALA A 108 -24.00 -14.90 -13.19
N GLY A 109 -23.98 -13.61 -12.98
CA GLY A 109 -23.73 -12.59 -14.02
C GLY A 109 -22.28 -12.14 -14.15
N GLY A 110 -21.36 -12.65 -13.30
CA GLY A 110 -19.92 -12.45 -13.44
C GLY A 110 -19.39 -11.03 -13.17
N GLY A 111 -20.10 -10.22 -12.40
CA GLY A 111 -19.59 -8.95 -11.90
C GLY A 111 -18.59 -9.17 -10.76
N SER A 112 -17.55 -8.35 -10.65
CA SER A 112 -16.64 -8.32 -9.51
C SER A 112 -16.62 -6.95 -8.86
N ASN A 113 -16.68 -6.93 -7.55
CA ASN A 113 -16.51 -5.73 -6.75
C ASN A 113 -15.21 -5.83 -5.97
N VAL A 114 -14.38 -4.81 -6.09
CA VAL A 114 -13.21 -4.64 -5.24
C VAL A 114 -13.51 -3.55 -4.24
N VAL A 115 -13.42 -3.88 -2.97
CA VAL A 115 -13.53 -2.92 -1.86
C VAL A 115 -12.16 -2.81 -1.22
N VAL A 116 -11.67 -1.61 -1.06
CA VAL A 116 -10.49 -1.30 -0.25
C VAL A 116 -10.92 -0.43 0.91
N HIS A 117 -10.41 -0.68 2.08
CA HIS A 117 -10.66 0.14 3.26
C HIS A 117 -9.40 0.29 4.12
N GLY A 118 -9.38 1.29 4.95
CA GLY A 118 -8.28 1.56 5.87
C GLY A 118 -8.66 2.64 6.87
N THR A 119 -7.71 3.05 7.68
CA THR A 119 -7.87 4.12 8.66
C THR A 119 -7.03 5.32 8.26
N ALA A 120 -7.68 6.45 8.03
CA ALA A 120 -7.04 7.72 7.73
C ALA A 120 -6.41 8.33 8.98
N VAL A 121 -5.17 8.73 8.88
CA VAL A 121 -4.37 9.28 9.97
C VAL A 121 -3.56 10.50 9.53
N VAL A 122 -3.23 11.34 10.48
CA VAL A 122 -2.19 12.37 10.32
C VAL A 122 -0.93 11.86 10.98
N ILE A 123 0.14 11.78 10.21
CA ILE A 123 1.45 11.30 10.66
C ILE A 123 2.49 12.42 10.59
N LYS A 124 3.46 12.36 11.49
CA LYS A 124 4.64 13.23 11.51
C LYS A 124 5.92 12.41 11.58
N PRO A 125 7.00 12.86 10.95
CA PRO A 125 8.28 12.17 11.07
C PRO A 125 8.81 12.27 12.50
N ILE A 126 9.30 11.13 13.02
CA ILE A 126 9.98 11.07 14.31
C ILE A 126 11.35 11.73 14.15
N GLN A 127 11.65 12.73 15.00
CA GLN A 127 12.97 13.35 15.03
C GLN A 127 13.99 12.36 15.63
N ASN A 128 15.18 12.30 15.03
CA ASN A 128 16.26 11.37 15.43
C ASN A 128 15.88 9.87 15.30
N TYR A 129 15.00 9.55 14.33
CA TYR A 129 14.66 8.17 14.04
C TYR A 129 15.91 7.39 13.57
N VAL A 130 16.17 6.25 14.20
CA VAL A 130 17.18 5.28 13.78
C VAL A 130 16.43 4.04 13.26
N PRO A 131 16.53 3.69 11.96
CA PRO A 131 15.87 2.49 11.42
C PRO A 131 16.29 1.23 12.20
N THR A 132 15.33 0.36 12.46
CA THR A 132 15.56 -0.88 13.23
C THR A 132 16.67 -1.75 12.61
N GLY A 133 16.77 -1.76 11.28
CA GLY A 133 17.86 -2.44 10.57
C GLY A 133 19.24 -1.81 10.79
N ALA A 134 19.30 -0.50 11.00
CA ALA A 134 20.55 0.20 11.30
C ALA A 134 20.99 0.00 12.76
N MET A 135 20.04 -0.18 13.68
CA MET A 135 20.34 -0.50 15.10
C MET A 135 21.14 -1.79 15.25
N GLY A 136 20.80 -2.83 14.48
CA GLY A 136 21.57 -4.08 14.50
C GLY A 136 23.03 -3.89 14.09
N ASN A 137 23.28 -3.06 13.09
CA ASN A 137 24.62 -2.74 12.62
C ASN A 137 25.41 -1.89 13.63
N ILE A 138 24.77 -0.93 14.28
CA ILE A 138 25.37 -0.08 15.32
C ILE A 138 25.74 -0.93 16.53
N VAL A 139 24.86 -1.81 16.98
CA VAL A 139 25.13 -2.72 18.12
C VAL A 139 26.27 -3.67 17.79
N ALA A 140 26.33 -4.23 16.59
CA ALA A 140 27.41 -5.10 16.14
C ALA A 140 28.76 -4.35 16.07
N GLU A 141 28.79 -3.10 15.61
CA GLU A 141 29.97 -2.26 15.53
C GLU A 141 30.50 -1.89 16.94
N ILE A 142 29.59 -1.56 17.87
CA ILE A 142 29.94 -1.28 19.27
C ILE A 142 30.52 -2.54 19.95
N ALA A 143 29.89 -3.69 19.73
CA ALA A 143 30.36 -4.97 20.28
C ALA A 143 31.76 -5.33 19.75
N ASP A 144 32.03 -5.11 18.46
CA ASP A 144 33.34 -5.35 17.86
C ASP A 144 34.41 -4.38 18.40
N ARG A 145 34.06 -3.12 18.66
CA ARG A 145 34.99 -2.16 19.31
C ARG A 145 35.31 -2.54 20.74
N MET A 146 34.30 -2.98 21.50
CA MET A 146 34.53 -3.42 22.90
C MET A 146 35.37 -4.69 22.97
N ASN A 147 35.34 -5.56 21.99
CA ASN A 147 36.07 -6.81 21.93
C ASN A 147 37.51 -6.65 21.43
N ARG A 148 37.87 -5.50 20.85
CA ARG A 148 39.21 -5.15 20.36
C ARG A 148 40.03 -4.32 21.35
N SER A 149 39.44 -3.90 22.43
CA SER A 149 40.12 -3.20 23.53
C SER A 149 40.37 -4.14 24.69
#